data_acb5c4e4e36cb4e163740c7b4c9a829e
#
_entry.id   acb5c4e4e36cb4e163740c7b4c9a829e
#
_cell.length_a   1.000
_cell.length_b   1.000
_cell.length_c   1.000
_cell.angle_alpha   90.00
_cell.angle_beta   90.00
_cell.angle_gamma   90.00
#
_symmetry.space_group_name_H-M   'P 1'
#
loop_
_entity.id
_entity.type
_entity.pdbx_description
1 polymer ?
#
loop_
_entity_poly.entity_id
_entity_poly.type
_entity_poly.pdbx_seq_one_letter_code
_entity_poly.pdbx_strand_id
1 'polypeptide(L)'
;MQPLDTKPLDGAGMTYDTISQLKALKVTAPEVAQLSVARASGFSDASCLAVMNVYRSRSQAFDAGDDIAGLLRARVSDQTIIELAKMNQLGLSSGELEAMRLAGLSDAILLEVARHRAANQPVLAGASLANLKNAGLRELTLLELARRGVPDSQASAILTFRRHGATDAQIISHFASLPAGGF
;
A
#
# COMPACT_ATOMS: atom_id res chain seq x y z
N MET A 1 -31.71 -19.68 8.15
CA MET A 1 -30.44 -18.95 7.98
C MET A 1 -29.47 -19.45 9.04
N GLN A 2 -28.39 -20.13 8.68
CA GLN A 2 -27.44 -20.60 9.69
C GLN A 2 -26.75 -19.39 10.35
N PRO A 3 -26.51 -19.41 11.67
CA PRO A 3 -25.75 -18.38 12.34
C PRO A 3 -24.32 -18.33 11.77
N LEU A 4 -23.79 -17.12 11.59
CA LEU A 4 -22.42 -16.91 11.13
C LEU A 4 -21.42 -17.50 12.13
N ASP A 5 -20.58 -18.42 11.68
CA ASP A 5 -19.48 -18.93 12.50
C ASP A 5 -18.37 -17.89 12.61
N THR A 6 -18.15 -17.37 13.80
CA THR A 6 -17.09 -16.36 14.10
C THR A 6 -15.92 -16.94 14.88
N LYS A 7 -15.88 -18.26 15.11
CA LYS A 7 -14.76 -18.93 15.79
C LYS A 7 -13.38 -18.61 15.20
N PRO A 8 -13.24 -18.46 13.85
CA PRO A 8 -11.94 -18.08 13.28
C PRO A 8 -11.44 -16.70 13.75
N LEU A 9 -12.36 -15.75 13.98
CA LEU A 9 -11.99 -14.42 14.50
C LEU A 9 -11.56 -14.47 15.97
N ASP A 10 -12.29 -15.22 16.77
CA ASP A 10 -11.96 -15.47 18.17
C ASP A 10 -10.61 -16.19 18.29
N GLY A 11 -10.40 -17.25 17.50
CA GLY A 11 -9.13 -17.96 17.40
C GLY A 11 -7.94 -17.09 16.94
N ALA A 12 -8.21 -16.04 16.17
CA ALA A 12 -7.20 -15.03 15.78
C ALA A 12 -6.97 -13.95 16.85
N GLY A 13 -7.63 -14.04 18.01
CA GLY A 13 -7.48 -13.11 19.13
C GLY A 13 -8.23 -11.79 18.94
N MET A 14 -9.31 -11.78 18.17
CA MET A 14 -10.17 -10.62 18.04
C MET A 14 -11.09 -10.49 19.27
N THR A 15 -11.32 -9.27 19.74
CA THR A 15 -12.16 -9.02 20.90
C THR A 15 -13.64 -9.26 20.59
N TYR A 16 -14.42 -9.66 21.63
CA TYR A 16 -15.85 -9.88 21.50
C TYR A 16 -16.60 -8.65 20.97
N ASP A 17 -16.22 -7.45 21.42
CA ASP A 17 -16.83 -6.20 20.98
C ASP A 17 -16.62 -5.96 19.50
N THR A 18 -15.41 -6.22 18.99
CA THR A 18 -15.08 -6.11 17.57
C THR A 18 -15.88 -7.14 16.74
N ILE A 19 -15.94 -8.38 17.20
CA ILE A 19 -16.74 -9.43 16.55
C ILE A 19 -18.23 -9.03 16.49
N SER A 20 -18.76 -8.44 17.55
CA SER A 20 -20.14 -7.94 17.60
C SER A 20 -20.38 -6.83 16.57
N GLN A 21 -19.46 -5.88 16.45
CA GLN A 21 -19.52 -4.81 15.44
C GLN A 21 -19.42 -5.35 14.01
N LEU A 22 -18.56 -6.33 13.76
CA LEU A 22 -18.46 -7.01 12.46
C LEU A 22 -19.75 -7.74 12.08
N LYS A 23 -20.41 -8.39 13.06
CA LYS A 23 -21.75 -8.99 12.85
C LYS A 23 -22.79 -7.92 12.46
N ALA A 24 -22.75 -6.75 13.09
CA ALA A 24 -23.62 -5.63 12.72
C ALA A 24 -23.36 -5.12 11.29
N LEU A 25 -22.12 -5.22 10.82
CA LEU A 25 -21.74 -4.95 9.42
C LEU A 25 -22.12 -6.08 8.45
N LYS A 26 -22.80 -7.12 8.93
CA LYS A 26 -23.25 -8.27 8.13
C LYS A 26 -22.11 -8.95 7.36
N VAL A 27 -20.98 -9.18 8.03
CA VAL A 27 -19.86 -9.90 7.42
C VAL A 27 -20.29 -11.32 7.03
N THR A 28 -19.75 -11.82 5.93
CA THR A 28 -20.01 -13.15 5.39
C THR A 28 -18.95 -14.15 5.86
N ALA A 29 -19.19 -15.45 5.68
CA ALA A 29 -18.22 -16.47 6.06
C ALA A 29 -16.87 -16.35 5.33
N PRO A 30 -16.80 -16.06 4.00
CA PRO A 30 -15.53 -15.77 3.34
C PRO A 30 -14.80 -14.56 3.94
N GLU A 31 -15.51 -13.48 4.26
CA GLU A 31 -14.92 -12.28 4.87
C GLU A 31 -14.38 -12.55 6.29
N VAL A 32 -15.06 -13.39 7.06
CA VAL A 32 -14.57 -13.86 8.37
C VAL A 32 -13.23 -14.56 8.21
N ALA A 33 -13.09 -15.45 7.21
CA ALA A 33 -11.83 -16.13 6.94
C ALA A 33 -10.71 -15.12 6.61
N GLN A 34 -10.95 -14.16 5.72
CA GLN A 34 -9.99 -13.12 5.33
C GLN A 34 -9.62 -12.20 6.50
N LEU A 35 -10.59 -11.79 7.31
CA LEU A 35 -10.34 -10.99 8.52
C LEU A 35 -9.51 -11.75 9.55
N SER A 36 -9.73 -13.07 9.70
CA SER A 36 -8.94 -13.88 10.63
C SER A 36 -7.48 -13.97 10.20
N VAL A 37 -7.19 -14.06 8.89
CA VAL A 37 -5.82 -14.03 8.34
C VAL A 37 -5.15 -12.68 8.65
N ALA A 38 -5.81 -11.57 8.36
CA ALA A 38 -5.29 -10.24 8.65
C ALA A 38 -5.02 -10.07 10.15
N ARG A 39 -5.98 -10.45 11.01
CA ARG A 39 -5.87 -10.34 12.47
C ARG A 39 -4.74 -11.21 13.04
N ALA A 40 -4.64 -12.46 12.62
CA ALA A 40 -3.57 -13.38 13.02
C ALA A 40 -2.18 -12.88 12.59
N SER A 41 -2.10 -12.07 11.55
CA SER A 41 -0.86 -11.43 11.08
C SER A 41 -0.50 -10.16 11.83
N GLY A 42 -1.32 -9.73 12.80
CA GLY A 42 -1.04 -8.58 13.66
C GLY A 42 -1.88 -7.32 13.35
N PHE A 43 -2.79 -7.38 12.35
CA PHE A 43 -3.69 -6.25 12.09
C PHE A 43 -4.58 -6.00 13.30
N SER A 44 -4.67 -4.75 13.77
CA SER A 44 -5.42 -4.45 14.98
C SER A 44 -6.93 -4.58 14.78
N ASP A 45 -7.68 -4.81 15.86
CA ASP A 45 -9.14 -4.87 15.85
C ASP A 45 -9.76 -3.61 15.26
N ALA A 46 -9.27 -2.43 15.67
CA ALA A 46 -9.70 -1.14 15.15
C ALA A 46 -9.45 -1.02 13.63
N SER A 47 -8.33 -1.53 13.16
CA SER A 47 -7.95 -1.52 11.76
C SER A 47 -8.81 -2.48 10.92
N CYS A 48 -9.13 -3.66 11.46
CA CYS A 48 -10.09 -4.59 10.85
C CYS A 48 -11.46 -3.92 10.62
N LEU A 49 -11.98 -3.23 11.64
CA LEU A 49 -13.24 -2.49 11.53
C LEU A 49 -13.15 -1.34 10.53
N ALA A 50 -12.06 -0.58 10.55
CA ALA A 50 -11.85 0.54 9.65
C ALA A 50 -11.84 0.09 8.18
N VAL A 51 -11.12 -0.98 7.85
CA VAL A 51 -11.07 -1.54 6.50
C VAL A 51 -12.44 -2.10 6.10
N MET A 52 -13.11 -2.84 6.97
CA MET A 52 -14.46 -3.34 6.68
C MET A 52 -15.46 -2.23 6.37
N ASN A 53 -15.41 -1.12 7.11
CA ASN A 53 -16.24 0.05 6.82
C ASN A 53 -15.95 0.65 5.44
N VAL A 54 -14.67 0.69 5.02
CA VAL A 54 -14.28 1.13 3.66
C VAL A 54 -14.91 0.21 2.60
N TYR A 55 -14.80 -1.12 2.74
CA TYR A 55 -15.38 -2.06 1.79
C TYR A 55 -16.92 -1.98 1.77
N ARG A 56 -17.57 -1.84 2.93
CA ARG A 56 -19.04 -1.66 3.02
C ARG A 56 -19.51 -0.37 2.36
N SER A 57 -18.79 0.75 2.52
CA SER A 57 -19.14 2.03 1.88
C SER A 57 -19.14 1.95 0.35
N ARG A 58 -18.41 0.98 -0.21
CA ARG A 58 -18.34 0.70 -1.65
C ARG A 58 -19.22 -0.46 -2.11
N SER A 59 -19.96 -1.07 -1.21
CA SER A 59 -20.72 -2.30 -1.48
C SER A 59 -19.83 -3.44 -2.03
N GLN A 60 -18.58 -3.51 -1.60
CA GLN A 60 -17.61 -4.53 -1.97
C GLN A 60 -17.49 -5.59 -0.88
N ALA A 61 -17.24 -6.83 -1.29
CA ALA A 61 -16.84 -7.90 -0.38
C ALA A 61 -15.36 -7.73 0.00
N PHE A 62 -15.03 -8.06 1.25
CA PHE A 62 -13.65 -8.02 1.73
C PHE A 62 -12.93 -9.34 1.40
N ASP A 63 -11.89 -9.25 0.58
CA ASP A 63 -11.08 -10.39 0.10
C ASP A 63 -9.56 -10.17 0.24
N ALA A 64 -9.15 -9.11 0.93
CA ALA A 64 -7.76 -8.64 0.99
C ALA A 64 -7.00 -9.10 2.25
N GLY A 65 -7.41 -10.18 2.91
CA GLY A 65 -6.75 -10.65 4.14
C GLY A 65 -5.30 -11.08 3.92
N ASP A 66 -5.02 -11.80 2.84
CA ASP A 66 -3.67 -12.24 2.48
C ASP A 66 -2.77 -11.07 2.07
N ASP A 67 -3.33 -10.09 1.34
CA ASP A 67 -2.61 -8.87 0.96
C ASP A 67 -2.20 -8.06 2.19
N ILE A 68 -3.12 -7.87 3.14
CA ILE A 68 -2.84 -7.22 4.42
C ILE A 68 -1.76 -7.97 5.18
N ALA A 69 -1.83 -9.31 5.24
CA ALA A 69 -0.84 -10.13 5.89
C ALA A 69 0.56 -9.95 5.27
N GLY A 70 0.65 -9.86 3.94
CA GLY A 70 1.90 -9.57 3.22
C GLY A 70 2.48 -8.20 3.60
N LEU A 71 1.65 -7.17 3.56
CA LEU A 71 2.04 -5.81 3.91
C LEU A 71 2.50 -5.69 5.38
N LEU A 72 1.83 -6.37 6.30
CA LEU A 72 2.23 -6.41 7.72
C LEU A 72 3.58 -7.10 7.91
N ARG A 73 3.83 -8.24 7.22
CA ARG A 73 5.15 -8.89 7.22
C ARG A 73 6.25 -7.96 6.71
N ALA A 74 5.94 -7.13 5.72
CA ALA A 74 6.85 -6.10 5.22
C ALA A 74 6.94 -4.86 6.14
N ARG A 75 6.25 -4.88 7.29
CA ARG A 75 6.21 -3.78 8.29
C ARG A 75 5.58 -2.50 7.75
N VAL A 76 4.60 -2.62 6.88
CA VAL A 76 3.71 -1.51 6.55
C VAL A 76 2.78 -1.25 7.73
N SER A 77 2.57 0.01 8.09
CA SER A 77 1.73 0.36 9.24
C SER A 77 0.24 0.12 8.94
N ASP A 78 -0.54 -0.18 10.00
CA ASP A 78 -2.00 -0.31 9.91
C ASP A 78 -2.64 0.91 9.26
N GLN A 79 -2.19 2.11 9.61
CA GLN A 79 -2.71 3.36 9.05
C GLN A 79 -2.48 3.42 7.53
N THR A 80 -1.29 3.03 7.06
CA THR A 80 -0.99 2.98 5.62
C THR A 80 -1.87 1.97 4.91
N ILE A 81 -2.09 0.80 5.50
CA ILE A 81 -2.98 -0.24 4.96
C ILE A 81 -4.42 0.28 4.83
N ILE A 82 -4.92 1.00 5.82
CA ILE A 82 -6.25 1.63 5.78
C ILE A 82 -6.33 2.67 4.63
N GLU A 83 -5.29 3.50 4.46
CA GLU A 83 -5.26 4.48 3.37
C GLU A 83 -5.21 3.79 1.99
N LEU A 84 -4.45 2.70 1.85
CA LEU A 84 -4.43 1.87 0.64
C LEU A 84 -5.82 1.27 0.35
N ALA A 85 -6.52 0.79 1.38
CA ALA A 85 -7.90 0.33 1.25
C ALA A 85 -8.82 1.43 0.75
N LYS A 86 -8.72 2.65 1.31
CA LYS A 86 -9.50 3.82 0.87
C LYS A 86 -9.23 4.21 -0.60
N MET A 87 -8.05 3.92 -1.11
CA MET A 87 -7.70 4.16 -2.51
C MET A 87 -8.01 2.97 -3.44
N ASN A 88 -8.54 1.87 -2.90
CA ASN A 88 -8.76 0.61 -3.61
C ASN A 88 -7.46 0.01 -4.20
N GLN A 89 -6.36 0.10 -3.45
CA GLN A 89 -5.02 -0.31 -3.91
C GLN A 89 -4.47 -1.53 -3.15
N LEU A 90 -5.28 -2.21 -2.31
CA LEU A 90 -4.82 -3.41 -1.62
C LEU A 90 -4.57 -4.54 -2.63
N GLY A 91 -5.52 -5.18 -3.21
CA GLY A 91 -5.33 -6.36 -4.05
C GLY A 91 -4.51 -6.15 -5.33
N LEU A 92 -4.55 -4.95 -5.95
CA LEU A 92 -3.92 -4.69 -7.24
C LEU A 92 -2.40 -4.42 -7.16
N SER A 93 -1.90 -4.04 -6.00
CA SER A 93 -0.53 -3.55 -5.84
C SER A 93 0.20 -4.13 -4.64
N SER A 94 -0.43 -5.01 -3.87
CA SER A 94 0.11 -5.50 -2.60
C SER A 94 1.51 -6.09 -2.74
N GLY A 95 1.74 -6.96 -3.70
CA GLY A 95 3.06 -7.58 -3.93
C GLY A 95 4.15 -6.56 -4.28
N GLU A 96 3.83 -5.53 -5.05
CA GLU A 96 4.78 -4.47 -5.37
C GLU A 96 5.02 -3.56 -4.16
N LEU A 97 3.98 -3.19 -3.43
CA LEU A 97 4.11 -2.38 -2.23
C LEU A 97 4.89 -3.11 -1.14
N GLU A 98 4.67 -4.43 -1.00
CA GLU A 98 5.48 -5.29 -0.13
C GLU A 98 6.96 -5.26 -0.54
N ALA A 99 7.26 -5.47 -1.82
CA ALA A 99 8.63 -5.42 -2.35
C ALA A 99 9.29 -4.04 -2.15
N MET A 100 8.54 -2.95 -2.35
CA MET A 100 9.00 -1.59 -2.07
C MET A 100 9.39 -1.42 -0.60
N ARG A 101 8.56 -1.91 0.31
CA ARG A 101 8.80 -1.83 1.74
C ARG A 101 10.00 -2.66 2.17
N LEU A 102 10.14 -3.89 1.64
CA LEU A 102 11.30 -4.76 1.86
C LEU A 102 12.60 -4.14 1.33
N ALA A 103 12.55 -3.37 0.26
CA ALA A 103 13.66 -2.55 -0.22
C ALA A 103 13.94 -1.32 0.68
N GLY A 104 13.18 -1.16 1.76
CA GLY A 104 13.35 -0.10 2.75
C GLY A 104 12.76 1.26 2.33
N LEU A 105 11.85 1.30 1.37
CA LEU A 105 11.08 2.52 1.05
C LEU A 105 10.05 2.79 2.15
N SER A 106 9.81 4.06 2.46
CA SER A 106 8.87 4.43 3.52
C SER A 106 7.41 4.28 3.11
N ASP A 107 6.53 4.21 4.10
CA ASP A 107 5.07 4.23 3.92
C ASP A 107 4.61 5.48 3.13
N ALA A 108 5.31 6.61 3.29
CA ALA A 108 5.00 7.83 2.55
C ALA A 108 5.17 7.66 1.04
N ILE A 109 6.24 7.00 0.60
CA ILE A 109 6.47 6.70 -0.84
C ILE A 109 5.43 5.69 -1.33
N LEU A 110 5.12 4.65 -0.55
CA LEU A 110 4.09 3.68 -0.91
C LEU A 110 2.74 4.36 -1.17
N LEU A 111 2.32 5.24 -0.26
CA LEU A 111 1.07 5.98 -0.40
C LEU A 111 1.07 6.91 -1.63
N GLU A 112 2.19 7.54 -1.94
CA GLU A 112 2.28 8.42 -3.09
C GLU A 112 2.16 7.65 -4.40
N VAL A 113 2.85 6.52 -4.53
CA VAL A 113 2.72 5.61 -5.68
C VAL A 113 1.27 5.12 -5.81
N ALA A 114 0.65 4.72 -4.70
CA ALA A 114 -0.73 4.25 -4.69
C ALA A 114 -1.72 5.35 -5.13
N ARG A 115 -1.52 6.62 -4.71
CA ARG A 115 -2.34 7.77 -5.13
C ARG A 115 -2.27 8.01 -6.63
N HIS A 116 -1.07 8.05 -7.19
CA HIS A 116 -0.88 8.24 -8.63
C HIS A 116 -1.55 7.11 -9.43
N ARG A 117 -1.43 5.87 -8.98
CA ARG A 117 -2.10 4.72 -9.62
C ARG A 117 -3.61 4.80 -9.54
N ALA A 118 -4.14 5.13 -8.37
CA ALA A 118 -5.58 5.30 -8.19
C ALA A 118 -6.16 6.41 -9.09
N ALA A 119 -5.34 7.42 -9.41
CA ALA A 119 -5.69 8.51 -10.33
C ALA A 119 -5.34 8.23 -11.79
N ASN A 120 -4.82 7.03 -12.14
CA ASN A 120 -4.26 6.69 -13.45
C ASN A 120 -3.21 7.71 -13.94
N GLN A 121 -2.43 8.24 -13.02
CA GLN A 121 -1.34 9.18 -13.30
C GLN A 121 0.00 8.44 -13.38
N PRO A 122 0.95 8.94 -14.19
CA PRO A 122 2.28 8.35 -14.25
C PRO A 122 2.99 8.44 -12.90
N VAL A 123 3.79 7.42 -12.60
CA VAL A 123 4.67 7.36 -11.42
C VAL A 123 5.76 6.34 -11.66
N LEU A 124 6.91 6.49 -10.99
CA LEU A 124 7.96 5.47 -10.96
C LEU A 124 7.42 4.16 -10.38
N ALA A 125 7.73 3.04 -11.03
CA ALA A 125 7.41 1.71 -10.51
C ALA A 125 8.20 1.40 -9.24
N GLY A 126 7.66 0.53 -8.39
CA GLY A 126 8.30 0.16 -7.13
C GLY A 126 9.71 -0.41 -7.31
N ALA A 127 9.92 -1.25 -8.33
CA ALA A 127 11.24 -1.78 -8.65
C ALA A 127 12.23 -0.68 -9.04
N SER A 128 11.80 0.33 -9.80
CA SER A 128 12.62 1.49 -10.17
C SER A 128 12.98 2.33 -8.96
N LEU A 129 12.02 2.61 -8.08
CA LEU A 129 12.27 3.32 -6.82
C LEU A 129 13.27 2.58 -5.92
N ALA A 130 13.14 1.24 -5.81
CA ALA A 130 14.08 0.41 -5.07
C ALA A 130 15.50 0.48 -5.67
N ASN A 131 15.63 0.40 -7.00
CA ASN A 131 16.90 0.53 -7.71
C ASN A 131 17.53 1.91 -7.52
N LEU A 132 16.74 2.98 -7.58
CA LEU A 132 17.19 4.35 -7.33
C LEU A 132 17.68 4.53 -5.89
N LYS A 133 17.00 3.94 -4.92
CA LYS A 133 17.44 3.91 -3.52
C LYS A 133 18.78 3.20 -3.37
N ASN A 134 18.91 2.02 -3.97
CA ASN A 134 20.17 1.25 -3.95
C ASN A 134 21.33 2.00 -4.66
N ALA A 135 21.03 2.85 -5.63
CA ALA A 135 21.99 3.75 -6.27
C ALA A 135 22.34 4.98 -5.41
N GLY A 136 21.79 5.06 -4.18
CA GLY A 136 22.14 6.09 -3.22
C GLY A 136 21.30 7.37 -3.31
N LEU A 137 20.13 7.35 -3.94
CA LEU A 137 19.19 8.47 -3.83
C LEU A 137 18.57 8.48 -2.43
N ARG A 138 18.47 9.68 -1.85
CA ARG A 138 17.87 9.85 -0.54
C ARG A 138 16.36 9.69 -0.59
N GLU A 139 15.79 9.26 0.53
CA GLU A 139 14.36 9.04 0.70
C GLU A 139 13.51 10.25 0.28
N LEU A 140 13.92 11.45 0.70
CA LEU A 140 13.22 12.69 0.33
C LEU A 140 13.22 12.95 -1.17
N THR A 141 14.29 12.59 -1.86
CA THR A 141 14.38 12.71 -3.33
C THR A 141 13.42 11.76 -4.02
N LEU A 142 13.39 10.51 -3.57
CA LEU A 142 12.45 9.51 -4.10
C LEU A 142 11.00 9.90 -3.87
N LEU A 143 10.69 10.42 -2.68
CA LEU A 143 9.36 10.92 -2.36
C LEU A 143 8.96 12.10 -3.25
N GLU A 144 9.87 13.03 -3.50
CA GLU A 144 9.60 14.18 -4.37
C GLU A 144 9.41 13.77 -5.83
N LEU A 145 10.21 12.83 -6.35
CA LEU A 145 10.02 12.26 -7.68
C LEU A 145 8.66 11.55 -7.81
N ALA A 146 8.26 10.79 -6.79
CA ALA A 146 6.96 10.13 -6.75
C ALA A 146 5.82 11.16 -6.72
N ARG A 147 5.88 12.17 -5.84
CA ARG A 147 4.87 13.24 -5.73
C ARG A 147 4.65 13.99 -7.03
N ARG A 148 5.70 14.21 -7.80
CA ARG A 148 5.62 14.90 -9.09
C ARG A 148 5.20 14.01 -10.25
N GLY A 149 4.93 12.74 -9.98
CA GLY A 149 4.48 11.81 -11.01
C GLY A 149 5.53 11.57 -12.09
N VAL A 150 6.80 11.51 -11.72
CA VAL A 150 7.86 11.17 -12.68
C VAL A 150 7.59 9.77 -13.23
N PRO A 151 7.45 9.62 -14.56
CA PRO A 151 7.06 8.34 -15.15
C PRO A 151 8.19 7.32 -15.07
N ASP A 152 7.84 6.04 -15.03
CA ASP A 152 8.80 4.94 -14.94
C ASP A 152 9.81 4.90 -16.11
N SER A 153 9.41 5.38 -17.29
CA SER A 153 10.29 5.53 -18.45
C SER A 153 11.53 6.40 -18.18
N GLN A 154 11.50 7.27 -17.17
CA GLN A 154 12.63 8.11 -16.80
C GLN A 154 13.62 7.45 -15.82
N ALA A 155 13.28 6.29 -15.27
CA ALA A 155 14.08 5.62 -14.25
C ALA A 155 15.54 5.38 -14.68
N SER A 156 15.75 4.89 -15.91
CA SER A 156 17.08 4.64 -16.47
C SER A 156 17.90 5.92 -16.64
N ALA A 157 17.27 7.01 -17.06
CA ALA A 157 17.91 8.30 -17.21
C ALA A 157 18.34 8.86 -15.83
N ILE A 158 17.48 8.75 -14.82
CA ILE A 158 17.81 9.15 -13.44
C ILE A 158 19.00 8.36 -12.91
N LEU A 159 19.03 7.03 -13.12
CA LEU A 159 20.16 6.18 -12.73
C LEU A 159 21.46 6.61 -13.44
N THR A 160 21.38 6.93 -14.71
CA THR A 160 22.53 7.41 -15.50
C THR A 160 23.04 8.73 -14.94
N PHE A 161 22.17 9.69 -14.67
CA PHE A 161 22.54 10.96 -14.03
C PHE A 161 23.23 10.73 -12.68
N ARG A 162 22.69 9.84 -11.85
CA ARG A 162 23.29 9.49 -10.56
C ARG A 162 24.69 8.91 -10.71
N ARG A 163 24.89 7.97 -11.65
CA ARG A 163 26.19 7.35 -11.94
C ARG A 163 27.24 8.35 -12.42
N HIS A 164 26.82 9.41 -13.10
CA HIS A 164 27.69 10.51 -13.50
C HIS A 164 27.92 11.57 -12.40
N GLY A 165 27.51 11.28 -11.17
CA GLY A 165 27.80 12.13 -10.03
C GLY A 165 26.77 13.25 -9.78
N ALA A 166 25.62 13.23 -10.46
CA ALA A 166 24.58 14.22 -10.21
C ALA A 166 24.09 14.13 -8.75
N THR A 167 23.93 15.29 -8.14
CA THR A 167 23.35 15.44 -6.79
C THR A 167 21.83 15.22 -6.82
N ASP A 168 21.26 14.92 -5.67
CA ASP A 168 19.81 14.78 -5.50
C ASP A 168 19.06 16.04 -5.96
N ALA A 169 19.60 17.24 -5.66
CA ALA A 169 18.99 18.49 -6.07
C ALA A 169 18.99 18.67 -7.61
N GLN A 170 20.07 18.28 -8.29
CA GLN A 170 20.13 18.31 -9.75
C GLN A 170 19.16 17.32 -10.39
N ILE A 171 19.01 16.13 -9.80
CA ILE A 171 18.04 15.12 -10.25
C ILE A 171 16.62 15.65 -10.12
N ILE A 172 16.25 16.20 -8.96
CA ILE A 172 14.92 16.80 -8.76
C ILE A 172 14.69 17.93 -9.76
N SER A 173 15.65 18.86 -9.89
CA SER A 173 15.52 20.01 -10.80
C SER A 173 15.33 19.57 -12.26
N HIS A 174 15.99 18.52 -12.70
CA HIS A 174 15.90 18.04 -14.08
C HIS A 174 14.64 17.23 -14.35
N PHE A 175 14.37 16.21 -13.55
CA PHE A 175 13.30 15.23 -13.83
C PHE A 175 11.94 15.64 -13.29
N ALA A 176 11.89 16.39 -12.19
CA ALA A 176 10.65 16.85 -11.62
C ALA A 176 10.07 18.11 -12.28
N SER A 177 10.80 18.73 -13.20
CA SER A 177 10.36 19.90 -14.00
C SER A 177 9.78 19.50 -15.36
N LEU A 178 9.90 18.23 -15.75
CA LEU A 178 9.37 17.76 -17.03
C LEU A 178 7.84 17.62 -16.92
N PRO A 179 7.07 18.16 -17.88
CA PRO A 179 5.62 17.96 -17.89
C PRO A 179 5.31 16.46 -17.99
N ALA A 180 4.37 15.99 -17.18
CA ALA A 180 3.84 14.64 -17.27
C ALA A 180 3.23 14.46 -18.67
N GLY A 181 3.98 13.82 -19.61
CA GLY A 181 3.46 13.53 -20.94
C GLY A 181 4.26 14.10 -22.11
N GLY A 182 5.47 14.55 -21.91
CA GLY A 182 6.34 15.00 -23.00
C GLY A 182 7.36 13.94 -23.42
N PHE A 183 7.01 13.06 -24.37
CA PHE A 183 7.76 12.57 -25.53
C PHE A 183 6.86 11.63 -26.31
#